data_7313840c8954b4963f9b9b078ff6ed49
#
_entry.id   7313840c8954b4963f9b9b078ff6ed49
#
_cell.length_a   1.000
_cell.length_b   1.000
_cell.length_c   1.000
_cell.angle_alpha   90.00
_cell.angle_beta   90.00
_cell.angle_gamma   90.00
#
_symmetry.space_group_name_H-M   'P 1'
#
loop_
_entity.id
_entity.type
_entity.pdbx_description
1 polymer ?
#
loop_
_entity_poly.entity_id
_entity_poly.type
_entity_poly.pdbx_seq_one_letter_code
_entity_poly.pdbx_strand_id
1 'polypeptide(L)'
;MPPLPSIQELSTIIHKCRRSRVPSHALWLHSSLHSLRLDTHNTLGNYLILTLVEIGDLIRARYVFDHISKPNEHSWNFLITGYMKYDNDPKKSLDLYDEESMRNMDVPFQNLETTFRPSGHSFVMLLKACGELNDLDKACQIHAHMARNGIFSQTDVCVDSALVHTYAKCGSLVKAKDVFDSIIVKNLVLYTALISGCVEHGYFDDAICYYDDMQRCDGISSDGVTYVCILKACGHLKSIERGDDIYIEIVKKGFE
;
A
#
# COMPACT_ATOMS: atom_id res chain seq x y z
N MET A 1 -35.45 32.61 -3.68
CA MET A 1 -34.46 31.62 -3.24
C MET A 1 -33.11 32.07 -3.77
N PRO A 2 -32.06 32.09 -2.99
CA PRO A 2 -30.72 32.36 -3.51
C PRO A 2 -30.39 31.29 -4.57
N PRO A 3 -29.65 31.63 -5.64
CA PRO A 3 -29.24 30.67 -6.64
C PRO A 3 -28.40 29.57 -6.00
N LEU A 4 -28.57 28.32 -6.45
CA LEU A 4 -27.75 27.20 -5.99
C LEU A 4 -26.28 27.51 -6.31
N PRO A 5 -25.36 27.27 -5.37
CA PRO A 5 -23.95 27.50 -5.60
C PRO A 5 -23.45 26.64 -6.78
N SER A 6 -22.54 27.19 -7.56
CA SER A 6 -21.92 26.49 -8.68
C SER A 6 -21.08 25.29 -8.20
N ILE A 7 -20.82 24.32 -9.09
CA ILE A 7 -19.95 23.17 -8.77
C ILE A 7 -18.56 23.62 -8.28
N GLN A 8 -18.04 24.72 -8.81
CA GLN A 8 -16.75 25.29 -8.41
C GLN A 8 -16.79 25.85 -6.99
N GLU A 9 -17.86 26.54 -6.62
CA GLU A 9 -18.07 27.04 -5.26
C GLU A 9 -18.22 25.90 -4.26
N LEU A 10 -19.01 24.86 -4.63
CA LEU A 10 -19.17 23.68 -3.79
C LEU A 10 -17.85 22.93 -3.61
N SER A 11 -17.05 22.74 -4.65
CA SER A 11 -15.74 22.10 -4.51
C SER A 11 -14.79 22.94 -3.63
N THR A 12 -14.86 24.27 -3.69
CA THR A 12 -14.11 25.14 -2.79
C THR A 12 -14.55 24.99 -1.33
N ILE A 13 -15.85 24.81 -1.08
CA ILE A 13 -16.38 24.55 0.27
C ILE A 13 -15.89 23.18 0.78
N ILE A 14 -15.91 22.15 -0.06
CA ILE A 14 -15.39 20.83 0.29
C ILE A 14 -13.91 20.91 0.68
N HIS A 15 -13.09 21.62 -0.10
CA HIS A 15 -11.68 21.84 0.21
C HIS A 15 -11.46 22.57 1.54
N LYS A 16 -12.29 23.58 1.86
CA LYS A 16 -12.23 24.26 3.15
C LYS A 16 -12.61 23.34 4.31
N CYS A 17 -13.69 22.55 4.15
CA CYS A 17 -14.08 21.55 5.14
C CYS A 17 -12.98 20.53 5.40
N ARG A 18 -12.35 20.03 4.35
CA ARG A 18 -11.23 19.12 4.45
C ARG A 18 -10.06 19.71 5.24
N ARG A 19 -9.68 20.95 4.96
CA ARG A 19 -8.59 21.64 5.69
C ARG A 19 -8.90 21.84 7.17
N SER A 20 -10.16 22.04 7.53
CA SER A 20 -10.57 22.23 8.92
C SER A 20 -10.43 20.96 9.76
N ARG A 21 -10.46 19.78 9.13
CA ARG A 21 -10.47 18.45 9.76
C ARG A 21 -11.52 18.29 10.86
N VAL A 22 -12.61 19.05 10.79
CA VAL A 22 -13.69 18.99 11.77
C VAL A 22 -14.76 18.03 11.25
N PRO A 23 -14.98 16.87 11.92
CA PRO A 23 -15.93 15.86 11.45
C PRO A 23 -17.34 16.40 11.25
N SER A 24 -17.83 17.27 12.13
CA SER A 24 -19.18 17.86 12.02
C SER A 24 -19.36 18.66 10.72
N HIS A 25 -18.33 19.34 10.22
CA HIS A 25 -18.41 20.09 8.98
C HIS A 25 -18.53 19.13 7.77
N ALA A 26 -17.77 18.04 7.76
CA ALA A 26 -17.84 17.04 6.69
C ALA A 26 -19.18 16.32 6.67
N LEU A 27 -19.73 15.99 7.84
CA LEU A 27 -21.03 15.34 7.95
C LEU A 27 -22.17 16.28 7.52
N TRP A 28 -22.11 17.54 7.95
CA TRP A 28 -23.06 18.58 7.50
C TRP A 28 -23.00 18.76 5.98
N LEU A 29 -21.79 18.84 5.43
CA LEU A 29 -21.58 18.97 4.00
C LEU A 29 -22.16 17.79 3.22
N HIS A 30 -21.88 16.55 3.66
CA HIS A 30 -22.46 15.35 3.06
C HIS A 30 -23.99 15.40 3.09
N SER A 31 -24.60 15.70 4.24
CA SER A 31 -26.05 15.79 4.38
C SER A 31 -26.65 16.87 3.46
N SER A 32 -25.98 18.01 3.33
CA SER A 32 -26.38 19.10 2.44
C SER A 32 -26.29 18.70 0.97
N LEU A 33 -25.20 18.08 0.54
CA LEU A 33 -25.04 17.59 -0.83
C LEU A 33 -26.03 16.47 -1.14
N HIS A 34 -26.27 15.57 -0.21
CA HIS A 34 -27.25 14.49 -0.34
C HIS A 34 -28.67 15.03 -0.54
N SER A 35 -29.08 16.04 0.25
CA SER A 35 -30.40 16.68 0.10
C SER A 35 -30.58 17.36 -1.27
N LEU A 36 -29.50 17.80 -1.88
CA LEU A 36 -29.46 18.42 -3.22
C LEU A 36 -29.26 17.39 -4.34
N ARG A 37 -29.09 16.10 -4.02
CA ARG A 37 -28.71 15.02 -4.94
C ARG A 37 -27.42 15.30 -5.72
N LEU A 38 -26.49 15.99 -5.08
CA LEU A 38 -25.18 16.36 -5.63
C LEU A 38 -24.04 15.50 -5.08
N ASP A 39 -24.27 14.69 -4.07
CA ASP A 39 -23.33 13.71 -3.52
C ASP A 39 -22.95 12.63 -4.52
N THR A 40 -23.84 12.31 -5.46
CA THR A 40 -23.59 11.36 -6.56
C THR A 40 -23.01 12.01 -7.82
N HIS A 41 -22.79 13.34 -7.80
CA HIS A 41 -22.13 14.03 -8.90
C HIS A 41 -20.66 13.64 -8.97
N ASN A 42 -20.16 13.19 -10.13
CA ASN A 42 -18.82 12.63 -10.27
C ASN A 42 -17.71 13.46 -9.62
N THR A 43 -17.64 14.76 -9.89
CA THR A 43 -16.58 15.61 -9.36
C THR A 43 -16.75 15.85 -7.85
N LEU A 44 -17.95 16.22 -7.40
CA LEU A 44 -18.21 16.54 -5.99
C LEU A 44 -18.14 15.30 -5.11
N GLY A 45 -18.68 14.16 -5.59
CA GLY A 45 -18.62 12.90 -4.89
C GLY A 45 -17.19 12.40 -4.69
N ASN A 46 -16.32 12.51 -5.71
CA ASN A 46 -14.91 12.14 -5.57
C ASN A 46 -14.19 12.98 -4.49
N TYR A 47 -14.44 14.29 -4.42
CA TYR A 47 -13.90 15.14 -3.35
C TYR A 47 -14.53 14.83 -1.99
N LEU A 48 -15.82 14.47 -1.95
CA LEU A 48 -16.52 14.10 -0.74
C LEU A 48 -15.99 12.79 -0.16
N ILE A 49 -15.74 11.78 -0.99
CA ILE A 49 -15.11 10.52 -0.58
C ILE A 49 -13.79 10.79 0.14
N LEU A 50 -12.90 11.59 -0.47
CA LEU A 50 -11.64 11.94 0.16
C LEU A 50 -11.84 12.59 1.54
N THR A 51 -12.79 13.54 1.63
CA THR A 51 -13.06 14.24 2.88
C THR A 51 -13.59 13.30 3.95
N LEU A 52 -14.50 12.38 3.59
CA LEU A 52 -15.07 11.39 4.51
C LEU A 52 -14.03 10.37 4.97
N VAL A 53 -13.16 9.92 4.06
CA VAL A 53 -12.04 9.02 4.41
C VAL A 53 -11.09 9.70 5.40
N GLU A 54 -10.73 10.97 5.19
CA GLU A 54 -9.80 11.69 6.08
C GLU A 54 -10.33 11.89 7.50
N ILE A 55 -11.65 11.92 7.69
CA ILE A 55 -12.29 11.96 9.03
C ILE A 55 -12.58 10.56 9.58
N GLY A 56 -12.27 9.49 8.84
CA GLY A 56 -12.50 8.10 9.24
C GLY A 56 -13.93 7.58 9.03
N ASP A 57 -14.82 8.34 8.37
CA ASP A 57 -16.19 7.89 8.07
C ASP A 57 -16.23 7.06 6.78
N LEU A 58 -15.73 5.84 6.87
CA LEU A 58 -15.63 4.94 5.73
C LEU A 58 -16.98 4.40 5.25
N ILE A 59 -17.97 4.35 6.14
CA ILE A 59 -19.33 3.90 5.80
C ILE A 59 -19.96 4.87 4.79
N ARG A 60 -19.91 6.18 5.09
CA ARG A 60 -20.46 7.19 4.17
C ARG A 60 -19.59 7.36 2.94
N ALA A 61 -18.25 7.25 3.08
CA ALA A 61 -17.34 7.28 1.94
C ALA A 61 -17.66 6.17 0.94
N ARG A 62 -17.90 4.94 1.43
CA ARG A 62 -18.30 3.80 0.60
C ARG A 62 -19.67 4.03 -0.04
N TYR A 63 -20.65 4.50 0.74
CA TYR A 63 -21.98 4.82 0.20
C TYR A 63 -21.89 5.78 -0.98
N VAL A 64 -21.16 6.90 -0.83
CA VAL A 64 -20.98 7.88 -1.91
C VAL A 64 -20.29 7.23 -3.12
N PHE A 65 -19.26 6.42 -2.88
CA PHE A 65 -18.53 5.72 -3.93
C PHE A 65 -19.41 4.80 -4.74
N ASP A 66 -20.29 4.03 -4.11
CA ASP A 66 -21.19 3.08 -4.78
C ASP A 66 -22.27 3.77 -5.62
N HIS A 67 -22.59 5.04 -5.32
CA HIS A 67 -23.63 5.81 -5.99
C HIS A 67 -23.09 6.78 -7.04
N ILE A 68 -21.78 6.99 -7.13
CA ILE A 68 -21.18 7.77 -8.22
C ILE A 68 -21.17 6.92 -9.49
N SER A 69 -21.60 7.51 -10.60
CA SER A 69 -21.65 6.81 -11.89
C SER A 69 -20.24 6.53 -12.46
N LYS A 70 -19.25 7.35 -12.14
CA LYS A 70 -17.86 7.19 -12.58
C LYS A 70 -16.89 7.55 -11.44
N PRO A 71 -16.61 6.63 -10.51
CA PRO A 71 -15.52 6.80 -9.56
C PRO A 71 -14.20 6.96 -10.32
N ASN A 72 -13.36 7.87 -9.87
CA ASN A 72 -12.04 8.04 -10.46
C ASN A 72 -10.98 7.25 -9.68
N GLU A 73 -9.79 7.17 -10.26
CA GLU A 73 -8.64 6.51 -9.63
C GLU A 73 -8.36 7.04 -8.22
N HIS A 74 -8.51 8.35 -7.98
CA HIS A 74 -8.26 8.93 -6.67
C HIS A 74 -9.24 8.45 -5.61
N SER A 75 -10.55 8.34 -5.94
CA SER A 75 -11.58 7.84 -5.01
C SER A 75 -11.30 6.41 -4.56
N TRP A 76 -10.84 5.60 -5.49
CA TRP A 76 -10.39 4.25 -5.28
C TRP A 76 -9.22 4.20 -4.29
N ASN A 77 -8.16 4.92 -4.63
CA ASN A 77 -6.95 4.99 -3.82
C ASN A 77 -7.26 5.44 -2.40
N PHE A 78 -8.18 6.40 -2.24
CA PHE A 78 -8.58 6.89 -0.93
C PHE A 78 -9.34 5.85 -0.13
N LEU A 79 -10.27 5.10 -0.73
CA LEU A 79 -10.99 4.05 -0.01
C LEU A 79 -10.07 2.89 0.40
N ILE A 80 -9.21 2.40 -0.50
CA ILE A 80 -8.23 1.37 -0.18
C ILE A 80 -7.35 1.83 0.99
N THR A 81 -6.80 3.05 0.91
CA THR A 81 -5.97 3.62 1.98
C THR A 81 -6.77 3.81 3.27
N GLY A 82 -8.04 4.20 3.16
CA GLY A 82 -8.94 4.38 4.27
C GLY A 82 -9.18 3.09 5.04
N TYR A 83 -9.50 2.00 4.37
CA TYR A 83 -9.70 0.69 4.98
C TYR A 83 -8.44 0.19 5.68
N MET A 84 -7.27 0.38 5.06
CA MET A 84 -6.00 -0.01 5.67
C MET A 84 -5.63 0.83 6.88
N LYS A 85 -5.91 2.14 6.85
CA LYS A 85 -5.42 3.08 7.87
C LYS A 85 -6.37 3.28 9.04
N TYR A 86 -7.68 3.34 8.78
CA TYR A 86 -8.67 3.74 9.79
C TYR A 86 -9.55 2.58 10.26
N ASP A 87 -9.86 1.63 9.38
CA ASP A 87 -10.65 0.45 9.73
C ASP A 87 -9.77 -0.72 10.17
N ASN A 88 -8.47 -0.65 9.81
CA ASN A 88 -7.52 -1.74 9.98
C ASN A 88 -8.07 -3.08 9.46
N ASP A 89 -8.80 -3.00 8.33
CA ASP A 89 -9.45 -4.13 7.70
C ASP A 89 -8.87 -4.35 6.29
N PRO A 90 -7.78 -5.10 6.18
CA PRO A 90 -7.14 -5.40 4.90
C PRO A 90 -8.05 -6.17 3.95
N LYS A 91 -9.02 -6.94 4.48
CA LYS A 91 -9.95 -7.71 3.66
C LYS A 91 -10.85 -6.81 2.84
N LYS A 92 -11.42 -5.75 3.44
CA LYS A 92 -12.26 -4.79 2.70
C LYS A 92 -11.52 -4.11 1.56
N SER A 93 -10.20 -3.88 1.71
CA SER A 93 -9.38 -3.33 0.64
C SER A 93 -9.27 -4.29 -0.54
N LEU A 94 -9.11 -5.60 -0.27
CA LEU A 94 -9.04 -6.62 -1.31
C LEU A 94 -10.41 -6.89 -1.94
N ASP A 95 -11.49 -6.94 -1.14
CA ASP A 95 -12.86 -7.09 -1.65
C ASP A 95 -13.21 -5.95 -2.61
N LEU A 96 -12.84 -4.71 -2.25
CA LEU A 96 -13.03 -3.55 -3.11
C LEU A 96 -12.27 -3.69 -4.44
N TYR A 97 -11.03 -4.19 -4.39
CA TYR A 97 -10.23 -4.45 -5.59
C TYR A 97 -10.87 -5.52 -6.49
N ASP A 98 -11.42 -6.58 -5.88
CA ASP A 98 -12.07 -7.67 -6.62
C ASP A 98 -13.36 -7.22 -7.30
N GLU A 99 -14.21 -6.48 -6.58
CA GLU A 99 -15.44 -5.93 -7.14
C GLU A 99 -15.19 -5.14 -8.42
N GLU A 100 -14.11 -4.38 -8.45
CA GLU A 100 -13.82 -3.55 -9.61
C GLU A 100 -13.09 -4.31 -10.72
N SER A 101 -12.22 -5.24 -10.35
CA SER A 101 -11.61 -6.13 -11.33
C SER A 101 -12.69 -6.91 -12.09
N MET A 102 -13.77 -7.32 -11.41
CA MET A 102 -14.94 -7.95 -12.02
C MET A 102 -15.72 -6.99 -12.93
N ARG A 103 -15.97 -5.75 -12.49
CA ARG A 103 -16.65 -4.73 -13.30
C ARG A 103 -15.92 -4.42 -14.61
N ASN A 104 -14.58 -4.51 -14.60
CA ASN A 104 -13.76 -4.23 -15.78
C ASN A 104 -13.56 -5.42 -16.71
N MET A 105 -13.88 -6.64 -16.29
CA MET A 105 -13.83 -7.82 -17.17
C MET A 105 -14.87 -7.78 -18.30
N ASP A 106 -15.99 -7.09 -18.08
CA ASP A 106 -17.08 -6.99 -19.05
C ASP A 106 -16.93 -5.83 -20.06
N VAL A 107 -15.85 -5.02 -19.94
CA VAL A 107 -15.64 -3.88 -20.84
C VAL A 107 -14.80 -4.32 -22.03
N PRO A 108 -15.29 -4.18 -23.28
CA PRO A 108 -14.52 -4.52 -24.48
C PRO A 108 -13.23 -3.71 -24.57
N PHE A 109 -12.16 -4.35 -25.04
CA PHE A 109 -10.79 -3.83 -25.17
C PHE A 109 -10.65 -2.46 -25.88
N GLN A 110 -11.72 -1.97 -26.49
CA GLN A 110 -11.78 -0.72 -27.26
C GLN A 110 -12.00 0.55 -26.44
N ASN A 111 -12.34 0.44 -25.14
CA ASN A 111 -12.59 1.59 -24.26
C ASN A 111 -11.51 1.71 -23.18
N LEU A 112 -10.25 1.90 -23.60
CA LEU A 112 -9.09 2.03 -22.70
C LEU A 112 -9.18 3.21 -21.72
N GLU A 113 -10.02 4.20 -21.99
CA GLU A 113 -10.17 5.40 -21.15
C GLU A 113 -11.03 5.17 -19.89
N THR A 114 -11.75 4.05 -19.81
CA THR A 114 -12.64 3.73 -18.67
C THR A 114 -12.14 2.57 -17.81
N THR A 115 -11.02 1.95 -18.17
CA THR A 115 -10.47 0.84 -17.39
C THR A 115 -9.82 1.35 -16.10
N PHE A 116 -10.26 0.79 -14.99
CA PHE A 116 -9.65 1.00 -13.68
C PHE A 116 -8.15 0.65 -13.72
N ARG A 117 -7.33 1.64 -13.41
CA ARG A 117 -5.88 1.47 -13.28
C ARG A 117 -5.47 1.92 -11.89
N PRO A 118 -5.27 0.97 -10.95
CA PRO A 118 -4.73 1.32 -9.66
C PRO A 118 -3.37 2.01 -9.82
N SER A 119 -3.13 3.07 -9.05
CA SER A 119 -1.81 3.71 -8.98
C SER A 119 -0.79 2.81 -8.31
N GLY A 120 0.50 3.10 -8.46
CA GLY A 120 1.56 2.42 -7.72
C GLY A 120 1.29 2.42 -6.21
N HIS A 121 0.80 3.55 -5.66
CA HIS A 121 0.43 3.65 -4.25
C HIS A 121 -0.70 2.68 -3.86
N SER A 122 -1.72 2.52 -4.69
CA SER A 122 -2.80 1.56 -4.42
C SER A 122 -2.30 0.12 -4.41
N PHE A 123 -1.42 -0.22 -5.37
CA PHE A 123 -0.81 -1.55 -5.39
C PHE A 123 0.02 -1.82 -4.13
N VAL A 124 0.78 -0.85 -3.65
CA VAL A 124 1.51 -0.97 -2.37
C VAL A 124 0.55 -1.27 -1.22
N MET A 125 -0.59 -0.57 -1.15
CA MET A 125 -1.59 -0.82 -0.10
C MET A 125 -2.26 -2.20 -0.23
N LEU A 126 -2.60 -2.62 -1.45
CA LEU A 126 -3.17 -3.95 -1.72
C LEU A 126 -2.18 -5.07 -1.41
N LEU A 127 -0.92 -4.92 -1.80
CA LEU A 127 0.14 -5.87 -1.46
C LEU A 127 0.34 -5.96 0.05
N LYS A 128 0.35 -4.83 0.75
CA LYS A 128 0.39 -4.80 2.21
C LYS A 128 -0.79 -5.57 2.83
N ALA A 129 -2.01 -5.38 2.30
CA ALA A 129 -3.19 -6.13 2.72
C ALA A 129 -3.01 -7.65 2.53
N CYS A 130 -2.47 -8.09 1.39
CA CYS A 130 -2.15 -9.50 1.16
C CYS A 130 -1.16 -10.04 2.20
N GLY A 131 -0.11 -9.28 2.51
CA GLY A 131 0.87 -9.66 3.52
C GLY A 131 0.28 -9.74 4.94
N GLU A 132 -0.65 -8.86 5.31
CA GLU A 132 -1.34 -8.89 6.61
C GLU A 132 -2.29 -10.09 6.74
N LEU A 133 -2.95 -10.49 5.64
CA LEU A 133 -3.83 -11.67 5.57
C LEU A 133 -3.09 -12.97 5.26
N ASN A 134 -1.79 -12.89 4.97
CA ASN A 134 -1.00 -14.03 4.51
C ASN A 134 -1.59 -14.70 3.24
N ASP A 135 -2.15 -13.90 2.34
CA ASP A 135 -2.82 -14.35 1.11
C ASP A 135 -1.86 -14.30 -0.09
N LEU A 136 -1.13 -15.40 -0.27
CA LEU A 136 -0.17 -15.54 -1.37
C LEU A 136 -0.85 -15.56 -2.75
N ASP A 137 -2.02 -16.18 -2.86
CA ASP A 137 -2.73 -16.30 -4.14
C ASP A 137 -3.18 -14.94 -4.63
N LYS A 138 -3.71 -14.13 -3.74
CA LYS A 138 -4.10 -12.76 -4.05
C LYS A 138 -2.89 -11.89 -4.41
N ALA A 139 -1.79 -12.02 -3.68
CA ALA A 139 -0.54 -11.33 -4.01
C ALA A 139 -0.06 -11.69 -5.42
N CYS A 140 -0.14 -12.96 -5.83
CA CYS A 140 0.21 -13.39 -7.18
C CYS A 140 -0.72 -12.81 -8.25
N GLN A 141 -2.03 -12.72 -7.98
CA GLN A 141 -3.01 -12.12 -8.90
C GLN A 141 -2.72 -10.63 -9.10
N ILE A 142 -2.46 -9.89 -8.01
CA ILE A 142 -2.12 -8.47 -8.06
C ILE A 142 -0.82 -8.27 -8.81
N HIS A 143 0.23 -9.07 -8.54
CA HIS A 143 1.50 -9.02 -9.26
C HIS A 143 1.29 -9.23 -10.77
N ALA A 144 0.53 -10.24 -11.18
CA ALA A 144 0.21 -10.49 -12.58
C ALA A 144 -0.60 -9.34 -13.22
N HIS A 145 -1.48 -8.68 -12.45
CA HIS A 145 -2.20 -7.50 -12.92
C HIS A 145 -1.26 -6.31 -13.14
N MET A 146 -0.33 -6.07 -12.22
CA MET A 146 0.70 -5.04 -12.37
C MET A 146 1.56 -5.27 -13.61
N ALA A 147 2.00 -6.52 -13.86
CA ALA A 147 2.78 -6.88 -15.02
C ALA A 147 2.04 -6.60 -16.34
N ARG A 148 0.75 -6.97 -16.41
CA ARG A 148 -0.08 -6.72 -17.61
C ARG A 148 -0.30 -5.23 -17.89
N ASN A 149 -0.32 -4.39 -16.87
CA ASN A 149 -0.51 -2.94 -17.01
C ASN A 149 0.80 -2.16 -17.19
N GLY A 150 1.94 -2.85 -17.29
CA GLY A 150 3.25 -2.22 -17.48
C GLY A 150 3.69 -1.34 -16.30
N ILE A 151 3.18 -1.62 -15.08
CA ILE A 151 3.49 -0.84 -13.87
C ILE A 151 4.88 -1.18 -13.34
N PHE A 152 5.50 -2.24 -13.84
CA PHE A 152 6.92 -2.51 -13.64
C PHE A 152 7.78 -1.55 -14.51
N SER A 153 7.74 -0.27 -14.17
CA SER A 153 8.82 0.61 -14.64
C SER A 153 9.93 0.47 -13.61
N GLN A 154 11.16 0.27 -14.10
CA GLN A 154 12.39 0.14 -13.29
C GLN A 154 12.66 1.31 -12.32
N THR A 155 11.67 2.13 -12.02
CA THR A 155 11.75 3.39 -11.31
C THR A 155 10.90 3.45 -10.03
N ASP A 156 9.95 2.52 -9.80
CA ASP A 156 9.11 2.58 -8.61
C ASP A 156 9.58 1.60 -7.51
N VAL A 157 10.65 2.00 -6.84
CA VAL A 157 11.28 1.27 -5.73
C VAL A 157 10.26 0.91 -4.62
N CYS A 158 9.20 1.70 -4.45
CA CYS A 158 8.18 1.45 -3.44
C CYS A 158 7.34 0.21 -3.76
N VAL A 159 6.97 0.04 -5.03
CA VAL A 159 6.18 -1.11 -5.50
C VAL A 159 7.00 -2.38 -5.43
N ASP A 160 8.24 -2.33 -5.90
CA ASP A 160 9.17 -3.46 -5.88
C ASP A 160 9.44 -3.93 -4.45
N SER A 161 9.68 -2.98 -3.53
CA SER A 161 9.88 -3.28 -2.12
C SER A 161 8.64 -3.90 -1.47
N ALA A 162 7.44 -3.42 -1.84
CA ALA A 162 6.19 -3.98 -1.34
C ALA A 162 5.99 -5.42 -1.83
N LEU A 163 6.35 -5.74 -3.08
CA LEU A 163 6.26 -7.11 -3.60
C LEU A 163 7.20 -8.06 -2.88
N VAL A 164 8.48 -7.69 -2.74
CA VAL A 164 9.47 -8.51 -2.01
C VAL A 164 8.98 -8.75 -0.58
N HIS A 165 8.56 -7.68 0.11
CA HIS A 165 8.05 -7.77 1.49
C HIS A 165 6.82 -8.68 1.58
N THR A 166 5.84 -8.52 0.68
CA THR A 166 4.61 -9.31 0.68
C THR A 166 4.90 -10.78 0.45
N TYR A 167 5.70 -11.13 -0.57
CA TYR A 167 6.07 -12.51 -0.83
C TYR A 167 6.86 -13.14 0.32
N ALA A 168 7.81 -12.40 0.89
CA ALA A 168 8.56 -12.85 2.04
C ALA A 168 7.64 -13.11 3.24
N LYS A 169 6.72 -12.19 3.55
CA LYS A 169 5.76 -12.32 4.65
C LYS A 169 4.77 -13.48 4.44
N CYS A 170 4.33 -13.72 3.20
CA CYS A 170 3.49 -14.88 2.84
C CYS A 170 4.29 -16.20 2.75
N GLY A 171 5.55 -16.25 3.17
CA GLY A 171 6.39 -17.47 3.19
C GLY A 171 6.88 -17.92 1.82
N SER A 172 6.63 -17.17 0.75
CA SER A 172 7.12 -17.50 -0.60
C SER A 172 8.47 -16.85 -0.87
N LEU A 173 9.52 -17.31 -0.18
CA LEU A 173 10.87 -16.76 -0.32
C LEU A 173 11.43 -16.90 -1.74
N VAL A 174 11.05 -17.96 -2.45
CA VAL A 174 11.44 -18.13 -3.88
C VAL A 174 10.95 -16.94 -4.71
N LYS A 175 9.65 -16.60 -4.61
CA LYS A 175 9.09 -15.46 -5.36
C LYS A 175 9.65 -14.12 -4.88
N ALA A 176 9.89 -13.97 -3.57
CA ALA A 176 10.54 -12.78 -3.01
C ALA A 176 11.93 -12.59 -3.60
N LYS A 177 12.70 -13.66 -3.69
CA LYS A 177 14.03 -13.67 -4.29
C LYS A 177 13.99 -13.39 -5.79
N ASP A 178 13.07 -14.01 -6.55
CA ASP A 178 12.94 -13.77 -7.98
C ASP A 178 12.70 -12.29 -8.29
N VAL A 179 11.80 -11.64 -7.51
CA VAL A 179 11.56 -10.20 -7.64
C VAL A 179 12.80 -9.41 -7.23
N PHE A 180 13.42 -9.73 -6.09
CA PHE A 180 14.62 -9.06 -5.60
C PHE A 180 15.76 -9.14 -6.63
N ASP A 181 15.99 -10.30 -7.24
CA ASP A 181 17.05 -10.51 -8.22
C ASP A 181 16.80 -9.74 -9.54
N SER A 182 15.53 -9.50 -9.89
CA SER A 182 15.15 -8.72 -11.07
C SER A 182 15.40 -7.21 -10.91
N ILE A 183 15.56 -6.70 -9.67
CA ILE A 183 15.76 -5.28 -9.39
C ILE A 183 17.23 -4.92 -9.55
N ILE A 184 17.51 -3.95 -10.43
CA ILE A 184 18.88 -3.51 -10.75
C ILE A 184 19.51 -2.75 -9.58
N VAL A 185 18.77 -1.79 -9.00
CA VAL A 185 19.26 -0.96 -7.90
C VAL A 185 18.64 -1.41 -6.60
N LYS A 186 19.42 -2.12 -5.80
CA LYS A 186 18.99 -2.60 -4.49
C LYS A 186 19.22 -1.53 -3.42
N ASN A 187 18.30 -1.47 -2.45
CA ASN A 187 18.38 -0.53 -1.33
C ASN A 187 18.17 -1.25 0.01
N LEU A 188 18.36 -0.52 1.11
CA LEU A 188 18.16 -1.03 2.46
C LEU A 188 16.79 -1.69 2.65
N VAL A 189 15.70 -1.08 2.14
CA VAL A 189 14.34 -1.58 2.35
C VAL A 189 14.14 -2.95 1.73
N LEU A 190 14.68 -3.19 0.53
CA LEU A 190 14.64 -4.48 -0.15
C LEU A 190 15.39 -5.56 0.60
N TYR A 191 16.61 -5.28 1.05
CA TYR A 191 17.40 -6.21 1.85
C TYR A 191 16.71 -6.52 3.17
N THR A 192 16.25 -5.50 3.92
CA THR A 192 15.57 -5.67 5.19
C THR A 192 14.30 -6.49 5.05
N ALA A 193 13.51 -6.27 3.98
CA ALA A 193 12.31 -7.06 3.70
C ALA A 193 12.63 -8.55 3.48
N LEU A 194 13.68 -8.84 2.71
CA LEU A 194 14.08 -10.23 2.44
C LEU A 194 14.69 -10.89 3.67
N ILE A 195 15.58 -10.20 4.39
CA ILE A 195 16.20 -10.68 5.62
C ILE A 195 15.13 -10.98 6.69
N SER A 196 14.17 -10.05 6.91
CA SER A 196 13.10 -10.28 7.89
C SER A 196 12.23 -11.47 7.52
N GLY A 197 11.87 -11.61 6.24
CA GLY A 197 11.12 -12.76 5.75
C GLY A 197 11.86 -14.08 5.96
N CYS A 198 13.16 -14.13 5.68
CA CYS A 198 13.99 -15.31 5.95
C CYS A 198 13.97 -15.67 7.44
N VAL A 199 14.12 -14.69 8.32
CA VAL A 199 14.14 -14.91 9.79
C VAL A 199 12.76 -15.35 10.30
N GLU A 200 11.67 -14.78 9.81
CA GLU A 200 10.31 -15.14 10.20
C GLU A 200 9.96 -16.59 9.83
N HIS A 201 10.50 -17.06 8.71
CA HIS A 201 10.23 -18.43 8.22
C HIS A 201 11.35 -19.43 8.55
N GLY A 202 12.33 -19.05 9.38
CA GLY A 202 13.36 -19.98 9.89
C GLY A 202 14.54 -20.23 8.96
N TYR A 203 14.70 -19.45 7.88
CA TYR A 203 15.83 -19.54 6.94
C TYR A 203 16.99 -18.64 7.40
N PHE A 204 17.54 -18.98 8.55
CA PHE A 204 18.52 -18.12 9.25
C PHE A 204 19.84 -17.98 8.50
N ASP A 205 20.31 -19.04 7.85
CA ASP A 205 21.53 -19.01 7.03
C ASP A 205 21.38 -18.08 5.85
N ASP A 206 20.21 -18.14 5.15
CA ASP A 206 19.92 -17.24 4.03
C ASP A 206 19.86 -15.78 4.50
N ALA A 207 19.27 -15.52 5.67
CA ALA A 207 19.23 -14.19 6.24
C ALA A 207 20.62 -13.59 6.45
N ILE A 208 21.56 -14.39 6.97
CA ILE A 208 22.95 -13.97 7.14
C ILE A 208 23.63 -13.74 5.78
N CYS A 209 23.40 -14.62 4.79
CA CYS A 209 23.93 -14.43 3.45
C CYS A 209 23.46 -13.11 2.82
N TYR A 210 22.17 -12.77 2.90
CA TYR A 210 21.64 -11.50 2.39
C TYR A 210 22.18 -10.29 3.15
N TYR A 211 22.41 -10.42 4.45
CA TYR A 211 23.07 -9.38 5.23
C TYR A 211 24.50 -9.14 4.77
N ASP A 212 25.28 -10.20 4.56
CA ASP A 212 26.65 -10.11 4.07
C ASP A 212 26.71 -9.51 2.66
N ASP A 213 25.75 -9.86 1.78
CA ASP A 213 25.63 -9.26 0.46
C ASP A 213 25.31 -7.76 0.55
N MET A 214 24.40 -7.37 1.45
CA MET A 214 24.08 -5.97 1.71
C MET A 214 25.29 -5.17 2.19
N GLN A 215 26.10 -5.74 3.09
CA GLN A 215 27.31 -5.08 3.60
C GLN A 215 28.40 -4.89 2.53
N ARG A 216 28.40 -5.72 1.47
CA ARG A 216 29.30 -5.56 0.32
C ARG A 216 28.86 -4.46 -0.65
N CYS A 217 27.61 -4.02 -0.55
CA CYS A 217 27.09 -2.96 -1.41
C CYS A 217 27.47 -1.59 -0.85
N ASP A 218 28.22 -0.81 -1.63
CA ASP A 218 28.58 0.54 -1.25
C ASP A 218 27.34 1.43 -1.05
N GLY A 219 27.32 2.16 0.06
CA GLY A 219 26.27 3.16 0.35
C GLY A 219 25.02 2.60 1.03
N ILE A 220 24.92 1.29 1.32
CA ILE A 220 23.80 0.72 2.10
C ILE A 220 24.27 0.52 3.55
N SER A 221 23.64 1.24 4.48
CA SER A 221 23.91 1.09 5.91
C SER A 221 22.74 0.39 6.59
N SER A 222 23.05 -0.65 7.40
CA SER A 222 22.06 -1.37 8.20
C SER A 222 21.33 -0.45 9.17
N ASP A 223 20.05 -0.68 9.35
CA ASP A 223 19.19 -0.01 10.34
C ASP A 223 18.92 -0.92 11.55
N GLY A 224 18.25 -0.39 12.57
CA GLY A 224 17.92 -1.14 13.78
C GLY A 224 17.07 -2.39 13.51
N VAL A 225 16.18 -2.35 12.50
CA VAL A 225 15.34 -3.51 12.13
C VAL A 225 16.20 -4.63 11.57
N THR A 226 17.12 -4.31 10.67
CA THR A 226 18.07 -5.28 10.10
C THR A 226 18.91 -5.93 11.20
N TYR A 227 19.45 -5.14 12.14
CA TYR A 227 20.26 -5.69 13.25
C TYR A 227 19.45 -6.63 14.14
N VAL A 228 18.21 -6.28 14.50
CA VAL A 228 17.33 -7.16 15.29
C VAL A 228 17.11 -8.49 14.58
N CYS A 229 16.85 -8.46 13.27
CA CYS A 229 16.65 -9.68 12.48
C CYS A 229 17.90 -10.55 12.46
N ILE A 230 19.07 -9.97 12.23
CA ILE A 230 20.33 -10.73 12.15
C ILE A 230 20.75 -11.27 13.50
N LEU A 231 20.62 -10.50 14.58
CA LEU A 231 20.90 -11.01 15.94
C LEU A 231 19.98 -12.19 16.28
N LYS A 232 18.70 -12.13 15.88
CA LYS A 232 17.76 -13.27 16.04
C LYS A 232 18.24 -14.49 15.24
N ALA A 233 18.68 -14.32 13.99
CA ALA A 233 19.25 -15.40 13.20
C ALA A 233 20.50 -16.01 13.84
N CYS A 234 21.46 -15.20 14.29
CA CYS A 234 22.66 -15.65 15.01
C CYS A 234 22.31 -16.44 16.27
N GLY A 235 21.31 -16.00 17.04
CA GLY A 235 20.83 -16.71 18.22
C GLY A 235 20.29 -18.10 17.92
N HIS A 236 19.48 -18.24 16.85
CA HIS A 236 18.96 -19.53 16.41
C HIS A 236 20.05 -20.48 15.89
N LEU A 237 21.02 -19.96 15.16
CA LEU A 237 22.18 -20.70 14.66
C LEU A 237 23.24 -20.96 15.74
N LYS A 238 23.08 -20.41 16.92
CA LYS A 238 24.07 -20.46 18.02
C LYS A 238 25.45 -19.94 17.61
N SER A 239 25.49 -18.99 16.68
CA SER A 239 26.72 -18.38 16.18
C SER A 239 27.10 -17.18 17.05
N ILE A 240 27.80 -17.46 18.17
CA ILE A 240 28.17 -16.43 19.15
C ILE A 240 29.16 -15.44 18.53
N GLU A 241 30.19 -15.92 17.85
CA GLU A 241 31.20 -15.07 17.20
C GLU A 241 30.56 -14.04 16.25
N ARG A 242 29.61 -14.50 15.43
CA ARG A 242 28.93 -13.62 14.50
C ARG A 242 28.02 -12.61 15.23
N GLY A 243 27.37 -13.04 16.31
CA GLY A 243 26.58 -12.16 17.18
C GLY A 243 27.44 -11.05 17.81
N ASP A 244 28.64 -11.38 18.27
CA ASP A 244 29.60 -10.42 18.85
C ASP A 244 30.07 -9.41 17.79
N ASP A 245 30.39 -9.85 16.57
CA ASP A 245 30.76 -8.96 15.47
C ASP A 245 29.67 -7.94 15.17
N ILE A 246 28.42 -8.40 15.09
CA ILE A 246 27.23 -7.55 14.86
C ILE A 246 27.03 -6.56 16.01
N TYR A 247 27.20 -7.03 17.27
CA TYR A 247 27.06 -6.17 18.44
C TYR A 247 28.14 -5.05 18.44
N ILE A 248 29.40 -5.39 18.10
CA ILE A 248 30.43 -4.39 17.92
C ILE A 248 30.11 -3.35 16.85
N GLU A 249 29.51 -3.79 15.76
CA GLU A 249 29.05 -2.88 14.68
C GLU A 249 27.93 -1.95 15.16
N ILE A 250 26.95 -2.46 15.90
CA ILE A 250 25.84 -1.70 16.49
C ILE A 250 26.39 -0.59 17.40
N VAL A 251 27.30 -0.94 18.31
CA VAL A 251 27.96 0.03 19.23
C VAL A 251 28.75 1.10 18.47
N LYS A 252 29.50 0.70 17.44
CA LYS A 252 30.27 1.66 16.60
C LYS A 252 29.38 2.64 15.86
N LYS A 253 28.13 2.24 15.51
CA LYS A 253 27.16 3.09 14.81
C LYS A 253 26.24 3.88 15.74
N GLY A 254 26.37 3.71 17.06
CA GLY A 254 25.61 4.47 18.07
C GLY A 254 24.14 4.07 18.18
N PHE A 255 23.79 2.82 17.91
CA PHE A 255 22.46 2.26 18.15
C PHE A 255 22.34 1.65 19.56
N GLU A 256 22.82 2.35 20.59
CA GLU A 256 22.69 1.93 21.98
C GLU A 256 21.29 2.22 22.57
#